data_b07ba2cbb5479e3723bda3bdeccaa3ae
#
_entry.id   b07ba2cbb5479e3723bda3bdeccaa3ae
#
_cell.length_a   1.000
_cell.length_b   1.000
_cell.length_c   1.000
_cell.angle_alpha   90.00
_cell.angle_beta   90.00
_cell.angle_gamma   90.00
#
_symmetry.space_group_name_H-M   'P 1'
#
loop_
_entity.id
_entity.type
_entity.pdbx_description
1 polymer ?
#
loop_
_entity_poly.entity_id
_entity_poly.type
_entity_poly.pdbx_seq_one_letter_code
_entity_poly.pdbx_strand_id
1 'polypeptide(L)'
;QSDLAMILTAEMGKPLAEAMGEIAYGASFVEFFAEEAKRNYGETIPGHQADKRITVIKQPIGVAASITPWNFPNAMITRKAAPALAAGCAFVARPSELTPLSALALGVLAQRAGLPAGILQIVPSNDASASGKEFCENSKVRKLTFTGSTRVGRILLSQAAEQVKKCSMELGGNAPFIVFDDADLDEAVIGAMACKFRNNGQTCVCANRIYVQAGVYEEFTKRFKVAVEAMKVGDGFAGADLGPLISKPALAKVEDHIADALSKGAVVATGGKPHDLGGTFFEPTILTGVTQDMTVSKEETFGPMAPLFKFENVDDVIAMANDTIFGLAAYF
;
A
#
# COMPACT_ATOMS: atom_id res chain seq x y z
N GLN A 1 20.09 7.81 -4.48
CA GLN A 1 18.89 7.82 -3.61
C GLN A 1 18.17 9.16 -3.65
N SER A 2 18.87 10.29 -3.41
CA SER A 2 18.30 11.65 -3.36
C SER A 2 17.51 12.02 -4.62
N ASP A 3 18.10 11.83 -5.81
CA ASP A 3 17.46 12.21 -7.08
C ASP A 3 16.13 11.46 -7.30
N LEU A 4 16.10 10.15 -6.99
CA LEU A 4 14.88 9.36 -7.07
C LEU A 4 13.82 9.82 -6.05
N ALA A 5 14.25 10.17 -4.83
CA ALA A 5 13.35 10.70 -3.80
C ALA A 5 12.76 12.05 -4.21
N MET A 6 13.57 12.94 -4.81
CA MET A 6 13.08 14.22 -5.34
C MET A 6 12.04 14.01 -6.45
N ILE A 7 12.30 13.11 -7.41
CA ILE A 7 11.32 12.75 -8.46
C ILE A 7 10.03 12.26 -7.81
N LEU A 8 10.12 11.37 -6.83
CA LEU A 8 8.98 10.78 -6.17
C LEU A 8 8.15 11.82 -5.40
N THR A 9 8.81 12.69 -4.62
CA THR A 9 8.14 13.80 -3.92
C THR A 9 7.45 14.73 -4.92
N ALA A 10 8.12 15.08 -6.03
CA ALA A 10 7.57 15.98 -7.04
C ALA A 10 6.31 15.43 -7.72
N GLU A 11 6.25 14.11 -8.02
CA GLU A 11 5.09 13.55 -8.74
C GLU A 11 3.96 13.08 -7.81
N MET A 12 4.26 12.68 -6.57
CA MET A 12 3.29 12.07 -5.67
C MET A 12 2.91 12.98 -4.49
N GLY A 13 3.79 13.89 -4.09
CA GLY A 13 3.54 14.85 -3.03
C GLY A 13 3.94 14.41 -1.63
N LYS A 14 4.36 13.15 -1.40
CA LYS A 14 4.80 12.71 -0.07
C LYS A 14 6.06 13.46 0.39
N PRO A 15 6.25 13.64 1.72
CA PRO A 15 7.44 14.27 2.27
C PRO A 15 8.74 13.63 1.77
N LEU A 16 9.76 14.46 1.52
CA LEU A 16 11.06 14.01 1.00
C LEU A 16 11.71 12.94 1.90
N ALA A 17 11.56 13.06 3.21
CA ALA A 17 12.07 12.07 4.17
C ALA A 17 11.42 10.69 3.95
N GLU A 18 10.09 10.65 3.74
CA GLU A 18 9.38 9.41 3.43
C GLU A 18 9.75 8.86 2.05
N ALA A 19 9.93 9.75 1.06
CA ALA A 19 10.40 9.37 -0.27
C ALA A 19 11.79 8.73 -0.21
N MET A 20 12.72 9.30 0.57
CA MET A 20 14.04 8.70 0.82
C MET A 20 13.93 7.30 1.41
N GLY A 21 13.02 7.12 2.38
CA GLY A 21 12.71 5.82 2.98
C GLY A 21 12.15 4.82 1.95
N GLU A 22 11.25 5.25 1.08
CA GLU A 22 10.72 4.39 0.01
C GLU A 22 11.80 3.94 -0.97
N ILE A 23 12.70 4.82 -1.37
CA ILE A 23 13.79 4.45 -2.29
C ILE A 23 14.73 3.43 -1.62
N ALA A 24 15.07 3.59 -0.34
CA ALA A 24 15.86 2.62 0.41
C ALA A 24 15.13 1.26 0.50
N TYR A 25 13.84 1.29 0.81
CA TYR A 25 12.98 0.10 0.84
C TYR A 25 12.90 -0.57 -0.53
N GLY A 26 12.72 0.19 -1.61
CA GLY A 26 12.73 -0.33 -2.97
C GLY A 26 14.07 -0.99 -3.36
N ALA A 27 15.19 -0.39 -2.94
CA ALA A 27 16.53 -0.92 -3.18
C ALA A 27 16.78 -2.25 -2.44
N SER A 28 16.26 -2.40 -1.21
CA SER A 28 16.43 -3.63 -0.42
C SER A 28 15.85 -4.87 -1.11
N PHE A 29 14.75 -4.73 -1.87
CA PHE A 29 14.23 -5.84 -2.69
C PHE A 29 15.20 -6.22 -3.81
N VAL A 30 15.82 -5.24 -4.46
CA VAL A 30 16.79 -5.51 -5.54
C VAL A 30 17.99 -6.26 -4.97
N GLU A 31 18.53 -5.80 -3.85
CA GLU A 31 19.65 -6.43 -3.16
C GLU A 31 19.31 -7.87 -2.73
N PHE A 32 18.20 -8.05 -2.02
CA PHE A 32 17.75 -9.35 -1.54
C PHE A 32 17.59 -10.35 -2.68
N PHE A 33 16.89 -9.99 -3.76
CA PHE A 33 16.66 -10.92 -4.87
C PHE A 33 17.88 -11.10 -5.77
N ALA A 34 18.82 -10.17 -5.80
CA ALA A 34 20.13 -10.41 -6.44
C ALA A 34 20.90 -11.52 -5.71
N GLU A 35 20.85 -11.55 -4.38
CA GLU A 35 21.44 -12.64 -3.59
C GLU A 35 20.64 -13.95 -3.72
N GLU A 36 19.29 -13.87 -3.75
CA GLU A 36 18.45 -15.06 -3.96
C GLU A 36 18.61 -15.68 -5.35
N ALA A 37 18.98 -14.92 -6.38
CA ALA A 37 19.27 -15.45 -7.71
C ALA A 37 20.36 -16.53 -7.70
N LYS A 38 21.32 -16.44 -6.77
CA LYS A 38 22.39 -17.44 -6.57
C LYS A 38 21.90 -18.74 -5.95
N ARG A 39 20.68 -18.76 -5.38
CA ARG A 39 20.07 -19.90 -4.68
C ARG A 39 18.91 -20.55 -5.44
N ASN A 40 18.82 -20.28 -6.72
CA ASN A 40 17.80 -20.87 -7.59
C ASN A 40 18.17 -22.30 -8.03
N TYR A 41 18.32 -23.20 -7.06
CA TYR A 41 18.75 -24.58 -7.28
C TYR A 41 17.61 -25.47 -7.79
N GLY A 42 18.00 -26.64 -8.35
CA GLY A 42 17.15 -27.80 -8.50
C GLY A 42 17.27 -28.76 -7.33
N GLU A 43 16.60 -29.90 -7.43
CA GLU A 43 16.59 -30.96 -6.41
C GLU A 43 16.75 -32.32 -7.07
N THR A 44 17.42 -33.25 -6.37
CA THR A 44 17.41 -34.68 -6.69
C THR A 44 16.63 -35.39 -5.59
N ILE A 45 15.58 -36.10 -5.97
CA ILE A 45 14.62 -36.72 -5.05
C ILE A 45 14.65 -38.21 -5.25
N PRO A 46 14.68 -39.07 -4.20
CA PRO A 46 14.56 -40.51 -4.33
C PRO A 46 13.29 -40.89 -5.10
N GLY A 47 13.42 -41.75 -6.08
CA GLY A 47 12.28 -42.23 -6.86
C GLY A 47 11.35 -43.13 -6.04
N HIS A 48 10.09 -43.23 -6.43
CA HIS A 48 9.09 -44.12 -5.85
C HIS A 48 9.31 -45.59 -6.29
N GLN A 49 10.21 -45.83 -7.23
CA GLN A 49 10.67 -47.14 -7.71
C GLN A 49 12.20 -47.18 -7.74
N ALA A 50 12.78 -48.37 -7.55
CA ALA A 50 14.24 -48.53 -7.46
C ALA A 50 14.98 -48.13 -8.75
N ASP A 51 14.33 -48.25 -9.90
CA ASP A 51 14.85 -47.93 -11.23
C ASP A 51 14.63 -46.47 -11.65
N LYS A 52 14.00 -45.64 -10.79
CA LYS A 52 13.69 -44.23 -11.08
C LYS A 52 14.63 -43.29 -10.33
N ARG A 53 14.93 -42.19 -10.99
CA ARG A 53 15.58 -41.00 -10.41
C ARG A 53 14.76 -39.78 -10.76
N ILE A 54 14.45 -38.96 -9.77
CA ILE A 54 13.69 -37.74 -9.97
C ILE A 54 14.63 -36.55 -9.83
N THR A 55 14.70 -35.74 -10.87
CA THR A 55 15.45 -34.49 -10.87
C THR A 55 14.48 -33.35 -11.13
N VAL A 56 14.45 -32.36 -10.24
CA VAL A 56 13.67 -31.16 -10.38
C VAL A 56 14.59 -30.01 -10.77
N ILE A 57 14.25 -29.30 -11.82
CA ILE A 57 14.95 -28.09 -12.25
C ILE A 57 13.99 -26.91 -12.16
N LYS A 58 14.50 -25.72 -11.84
CA LYS A 58 13.72 -24.46 -11.87
C LYS A 58 14.03 -23.73 -13.17
N GLN A 59 12.99 -23.26 -13.84
CA GLN A 59 13.11 -22.55 -15.11
C GLN A 59 12.22 -21.28 -15.05
N PRO A 60 12.62 -20.19 -15.77
CA PRO A 60 11.78 -19.02 -15.91
C PRO A 60 10.45 -19.38 -16.59
N ILE A 61 9.36 -18.79 -16.13
CA ILE A 61 8.04 -19.04 -16.71
C ILE A 61 7.78 -18.23 -18.00
N GLY A 62 8.66 -17.31 -18.34
CA GLY A 62 8.53 -16.41 -19.48
C GLY A 62 8.33 -14.95 -19.05
N VAL A 63 7.36 -14.25 -19.65
CA VAL A 63 7.09 -12.84 -19.33
C VAL A 63 6.19 -12.76 -18.10
N ALA A 64 6.62 -11.97 -17.11
CA ALA A 64 5.80 -11.53 -16.00
C ALA A 64 5.39 -10.07 -16.22
N ALA A 65 4.14 -9.73 -15.93
CA ALA A 65 3.63 -8.36 -16.03
C ALA A 65 3.19 -7.83 -14.67
N SER A 66 3.31 -6.53 -14.46
CA SER A 66 2.77 -5.87 -13.26
C SER A 66 1.92 -4.66 -13.58
N ILE A 67 0.93 -4.42 -12.71
CA ILE A 67 0.19 -3.17 -12.60
C ILE A 67 0.38 -2.67 -11.17
N THR A 68 0.90 -1.45 -11.02
CA THR A 68 1.28 -0.90 -9.71
C THR A 68 0.61 0.43 -9.44
N PRO A 69 0.27 0.73 -8.17
CA PRO A 69 -0.38 1.96 -7.78
C PRO A 69 0.62 3.13 -7.68
N TRP A 70 0.05 4.31 -7.40
CA TRP A 70 0.77 5.59 -7.29
C TRP A 70 1.38 5.85 -5.91
N ASN A 71 0.93 5.17 -4.85
CA ASN A 71 1.27 5.55 -3.48
C ASN A 71 2.70 5.18 -3.02
N PHE A 72 3.28 4.14 -3.65
CA PHE A 72 4.70 3.76 -3.52
C PHE A 72 5.26 3.41 -4.89
N PRO A 73 5.42 4.41 -5.79
CA PRO A 73 5.65 4.18 -7.21
C PRO A 73 6.98 3.51 -7.54
N ASN A 74 7.97 3.60 -6.66
CA ASN A 74 9.25 2.92 -6.80
C ASN A 74 9.20 1.50 -6.19
N ALA A 75 8.89 1.41 -4.89
CA ALA A 75 8.97 0.15 -4.15
C ALA A 75 7.99 -0.91 -4.64
N MET A 76 6.80 -0.52 -5.13
CA MET A 76 5.82 -1.49 -5.66
C MET A 76 6.27 -2.12 -6.98
N ILE A 77 7.15 -1.47 -7.74
CA ILE A 77 7.75 -2.04 -8.94
C ILE A 77 8.94 -2.93 -8.57
N THR A 78 9.88 -2.43 -7.76
CA THR A 78 11.11 -3.17 -7.44
C THR A 78 10.83 -4.49 -6.74
N ARG A 79 9.87 -4.54 -5.80
CA ARG A 79 9.46 -5.79 -5.10
C ARG A 79 8.84 -6.85 -6.01
N LYS A 80 8.40 -6.47 -7.22
CA LYS A 80 7.83 -7.37 -8.23
C LYS A 80 8.82 -7.68 -9.35
N ALA A 81 9.54 -6.68 -9.81
CA ALA A 81 10.52 -6.83 -10.88
C ALA A 81 11.76 -7.61 -10.43
N ALA A 82 12.29 -7.32 -9.24
CA ALA A 82 13.50 -7.97 -8.75
C ALA A 82 13.38 -9.50 -8.68
N PRO A 83 12.34 -10.10 -8.05
CA PRO A 83 12.19 -11.56 -8.06
C PRO A 83 11.94 -12.16 -9.45
N ALA A 84 11.23 -11.44 -10.34
CA ALA A 84 11.01 -11.90 -11.70
C ALA A 84 12.33 -11.97 -12.49
N LEU A 85 13.14 -10.92 -12.41
CA LEU A 85 14.45 -10.85 -13.05
C LEU A 85 15.43 -11.88 -12.46
N ALA A 86 15.45 -12.04 -11.13
CA ALA A 86 16.26 -13.05 -10.45
C ALA A 86 15.91 -14.48 -10.87
N ALA A 87 14.63 -14.73 -11.18
CA ALA A 87 14.17 -16.03 -11.71
C ALA A 87 14.39 -16.19 -13.22
N GLY A 88 15.04 -15.23 -13.91
CA GLY A 88 15.30 -15.26 -15.34
C GLY A 88 14.11 -14.87 -16.23
N CYS A 89 13.07 -14.27 -15.69
CA CYS A 89 11.90 -13.82 -16.44
C CYS A 89 12.10 -12.41 -17.03
N ALA A 90 11.56 -12.15 -18.20
CA ALA A 90 11.36 -10.78 -18.64
C ALA A 90 10.19 -10.14 -17.86
N PHE A 91 10.26 -8.84 -17.64
CA PHE A 91 9.28 -8.13 -16.83
C PHE A 91 8.75 -6.87 -17.52
N VAL A 92 7.42 -6.74 -17.56
CA VAL A 92 6.71 -5.57 -18.09
C VAL A 92 5.93 -4.91 -16.96
N ALA A 93 6.26 -3.66 -16.65
CA ALA A 93 5.57 -2.88 -15.63
C ALA A 93 4.69 -1.80 -16.24
N ARG A 94 3.41 -1.77 -15.88
CA ARG A 94 2.51 -0.65 -16.09
C ARG A 94 2.38 0.10 -14.75
N PRO A 95 3.10 1.23 -14.57
CA PRO A 95 2.94 2.09 -13.41
C PRO A 95 1.61 2.85 -13.48
N SER A 96 1.21 3.44 -12.35
CA SER A 96 0.12 4.42 -12.36
C SER A 96 0.46 5.60 -13.27
N GLU A 97 -0.54 6.08 -14.00
CA GLU A 97 -0.47 7.31 -14.81
C GLU A 97 -0.23 8.57 -13.96
N LEU A 98 -0.51 8.51 -12.66
CA LEU A 98 -0.31 9.63 -11.73
C LEU A 98 1.15 9.77 -11.27
N THR A 99 1.94 8.69 -11.36
CA THR A 99 3.33 8.66 -10.89
C THR A 99 4.22 7.85 -11.83
N PRO A 100 4.34 8.24 -13.10
CA PRO A 100 5.11 7.49 -14.09
C PRO A 100 6.62 7.72 -14.02
N LEU A 101 7.06 8.87 -13.47
CA LEU A 101 8.47 9.29 -13.55
C LEU A 101 9.38 8.43 -12.67
N SER A 102 8.95 8.08 -11.46
CA SER A 102 9.69 7.14 -10.60
C SER A 102 9.89 5.77 -11.27
N ALA A 103 8.88 5.30 -11.98
CA ALA A 103 8.95 4.04 -12.74
C ALA A 103 9.92 4.15 -13.93
N LEU A 104 9.82 5.22 -14.72
CA LEU A 104 10.71 5.46 -15.87
C LEU A 104 12.17 5.58 -15.43
N ALA A 105 12.42 6.21 -14.27
CA ALA A 105 13.77 6.31 -13.69
C ALA A 105 14.38 4.93 -13.39
N LEU A 106 13.57 3.94 -12.96
CA LEU A 106 14.03 2.55 -12.77
C LEU A 106 14.48 1.93 -14.10
N GLY A 107 13.77 2.19 -15.21
CA GLY A 107 14.17 1.74 -16.54
C GLY A 107 15.54 2.32 -16.95
N VAL A 108 15.76 3.61 -16.71
CA VAL A 108 17.06 4.27 -16.97
C VAL A 108 18.17 3.65 -16.12
N LEU A 109 17.91 3.40 -14.83
CA LEU A 109 18.90 2.79 -13.94
C LEU A 109 19.22 1.35 -14.34
N ALA A 110 18.23 0.57 -14.76
CA ALA A 110 18.43 -0.78 -15.25
C ALA A 110 19.32 -0.79 -16.51
N GLN A 111 19.09 0.12 -17.44
CA GLN A 111 19.94 0.29 -18.63
C GLN A 111 21.38 0.67 -18.24
N ARG A 112 21.57 1.61 -17.33
CA ARG A 112 22.88 2.02 -16.81
C ARG A 112 23.61 0.89 -16.09
N ALA A 113 22.88 0.02 -15.42
CA ALA A 113 23.43 -1.18 -14.76
C ALA A 113 23.77 -2.32 -15.74
N GLY A 114 23.52 -2.15 -17.03
CA GLY A 114 23.83 -3.15 -18.06
C GLY A 114 22.78 -4.26 -18.20
N LEU A 115 21.57 -4.07 -17.70
CA LEU A 115 20.49 -5.02 -17.92
C LEU A 115 20.22 -5.14 -19.44
N PRO A 116 20.17 -6.37 -20.02
CA PRO A 116 19.93 -6.53 -21.45
C PRO A 116 18.63 -5.87 -21.91
N ALA A 117 18.65 -5.27 -23.11
CA ALA A 117 17.48 -4.63 -23.69
C ALA A 117 16.30 -5.60 -23.79
N GLY A 118 15.09 -5.13 -23.45
CA GLY A 118 13.87 -5.93 -23.52
C GLY A 118 13.56 -6.75 -22.25
N ILE A 119 14.50 -6.89 -21.32
CA ILE A 119 14.28 -7.70 -20.11
C ILE A 119 13.42 -6.96 -19.08
N LEU A 120 13.60 -5.65 -18.90
CA LEU A 120 12.74 -4.78 -18.12
C LEU A 120 12.10 -3.72 -19.02
N GLN A 121 10.78 -3.70 -19.08
CA GLN A 121 10.01 -2.73 -19.87
C GLN A 121 9.09 -1.95 -18.93
N ILE A 122 9.14 -0.63 -19.00
CA ILE A 122 8.21 0.27 -18.31
C ILE A 122 7.28 0.87 -19.36
N VAL A 123 5.99 0.60 -19.24
CA VAL A 123 4.95 0.98 -20.21
C VAL A 123 3.90 1.86 -19.53
N PRO A 124 4.10 3.17 -19.40
CA PRO A 124 3.07 4.09 -18.93
C PRO A 124 1.86 4.08 -19.88
N SER A 125 0.66 4.16 -19.33
CA SER A 125 -0.56 4.20 -20.12
C SER A 125 -1.65 4.95 -19.37
N ASN A 126 -2.38 5.81 -20.09
CA ASN A 126 -3.59 6.46 -19.58
C ASN A 126 -4.83 5.56 -19.69
N ASP A 127 -4.74 4.46 -20.44
CA ASP A 127 -5.79 3.44 -20.51
C ASP A 127 -5.42 2.22 -19.66
N ALA A 128 -5.82 2.29 -18.39
CA ALA A 128 -5.60 1.22 -17.44
C ALA A 128 -6.39 -0.05 -17.79
N SER A 129 -7.59 0.12 -18.39
CA SER A 129 -8.47 -0.99 -18.76
C SER A 129 -7.89 -1.80 -19.91
N ALA A 130 -7.47 -1.12 -21.00
CA ALA A 130 -6.83 -1.78 -22.12
C ALA A 130 -5.52 -2.48 -21.72
N SER A 131 -4.70 -1.82 -20.91
CA SER A 131 -3.45 -2.42 -20.41
C SER A 131 -3.72 -3.66 -19.55
N GLY A 132 -4.72 -3.59 -18.67
CA GLY A 132 -5.12 -4.72 -17.82
C GLY A 132 -5.61 -5.91 -18.65
N LYS A 133 -6.47 -5.63 -19.63
CA LYS A 133 -6.99 -6.63 -20.55
C LYS A 133 -5.85 -7.29 -21.34
N GLU A 134 -4.94 -6.50 -21.93
CA GLU A 134 -3.78 -7.03 -22.67
C GLU A 134 -2.94 -7.95 -21.80
N PHE A 135 -2.62 -7.58 -20.56
CA PHE A 135 -1.84 -8.44 -19.67
C PHE A 135 -2.58 -9.72 -19.26
N CYS A 136 -3.90 -9.68 -19.20
CA CYS A 136 -4.71 -10.84 -18.89
C CYS A 136 -4.87 -11.80 -20.10
N GLU A 137 -5.08 -11.27 -21.30
CA GLU A 137 -5.43 -12.07 -22.47
C GLU A 137 -4.21 -12.50 -23.30
N ASN A 138 -3.11 -11.73 -23.30
CA ASN A 138 -1.94 -12.04 -24.11
C ASN A 138 -1.24 -13.33 -23.64
N SER A 139 -1.15 -14.33 -24.51
CA SER A 139 -0.58 -15.65 -24.18
C SER A 139 0.91 -15.65 -23.87
N LYS A 140 1.65 -14.60 -24.24
CA LYS A 140 3.08 -14.44 -23.90
C LYS A 140 3.26 -14.06 -22.42
N VAL A 141 2.30 -13.37 -21.81
CA VAL A 141 2.31 -13.03 -20.39
C VAL A 141 1.92 -14.25 -19.59
N ARG A 142 2.81 -14.77 -18.77
CA ARG A 142 2.62 -16.01 -18.00
C ARG A 142 2.22 -15.75 -16.54
N LYS A 143 2.55 -14.57 -16.03
CA LYS A 143 2.21 -14.15 -14.66
C LYS A 143 1.79 -12.70 -14.65
N LEU A 144 0.69 -12.43 -13.93
CA LEU A 144 0.26 -11.08 -13.59
C LEU A 144 0.48 -10.84 -12.09
N THR A 145 1.15 -9.75 -11.75
CA THR A 145 1.24 -9.28 -10.37
C THR A 145 0.62 -7.88 -10.27
N PHE A 146 -0.31 -7.72 -9.35
CA PHE A 146 -1.10 -6.52 -9.19
C PHE A 146 -0.99 -5.97 -7.76
N THR A 147 -0.95 -4.66 -7.62
CA THR A 147 -1.23 -3.97 -6.35
C THR A 147 -2.19 -2.83 -6.64
N GLY A 148 -3.30 -2.78 -5.90
CA GLY A 148 -4.33 -1.76 -6.04
C GLY A 148 -5.62 -2.13 -5.31
N SER A 149 -6.75 -1.56 -5.75
CA SER A 149 -8.03 -1.80 -5.09
C SER A 149 -8.54 -3.24 -5.28
N THR A 150 -9.23 -3.76 -4.26
CA THR A 150 -9.87 -5.09 -4.29
C THR A 150 -10.82 -5.23 -5.49
N ARG A 151 -11.55 -4.17 -5.83
CA ARG A 151 -12.45 -4.14 -6.99
C ARG A 151 -11.72 -4.42 -8.30
N VAL A 152 -10.60 -3.74 -8.54
CA VAL A 152 -9.80 -3.94 -9.77
C VAL A 152 -9.14 -5.32 -9.76
N GLY A 153 -8.64 -5.78 -8.61
CA GLY A 153 -8.07 -7.12 -8.47
C GLY A 153 -9.04 -8.24 -8.87
N ARG A 154 -10.31 -8.13 -8.47
CA ARG A 154 -11.37 -9.08 -8.88
C ARG A 154 -11.59 -9.09 -10.40
N ILE A 155 -11.58 -7.91 -11.05
CA ILE A 155 -11.71 -7.80 -12.51
C ILE A 155 -10.54 -8.50 -13.21
N LEU A 156 -9.32 -8.22 -12.78
CA LEU A 156 -8.12 -8.80 -13.37
C LEU A 156 -8.06 -10.32 -13.18
N LEU A 157 -8.44 -10.82 -12.01
CA LEU A 157 -8.53 -12.27 -11.76
C LEU A 157 -9.54 -12.94 -12.70
N SER A 158 -10.71 -12.33 -12.87
CA SER A 158 -11.73 -12.83 -13.79
C SER A 158 -11.23 -12.88 -15.24
N GLN A 159 -10.56 -11.82 -15.70
CA GLN A 159 -9.99 -11.76 -17.06
C GLN A 159 -8.82 -12.75 -17.23
N ALA A 160 -7.98 -12.92 -16.20
CA ALA A 160 -6.83 -13.83 -16.26
C ALA A 160 -7.22 -15.32 -16.23
N ALA A 161 -8.44 -15.64 -15.78
CA ALA A 161 -8.96 -17.01 -15.67
C ALA A 161 -9.00 -17.73 -17.02
N GLU A 162 -9.35 -17.05 -18.12
CA GLU A 162 -9.36 -17.59 -19.48
C GLU A 162 -8.02 -18.25 -19.87
N GLN A 163 -6.90 -17.69 -19.41
CA GLN A 163 -5.56 -18.18 -19.69
C GLN A 163 -4.97 -19.04 -18.57
N VAL A 164 -5.74 -19.26 -17.48
CA VAL A 164 -5.28 -19.94 -16.27
C VAL A 164 -3.94 -19.33 -15.76
N LYS A 165 -3.81 -17.99 -15.84
CA LYS A 165 -2.57 -17.29 -15.50
C LYS A 165 -2.27 -17.37 -14.01
N LYS A 166 -0.99 -17.45 -13.68
CA LYS A 166 -0.51 -17.25 -12.32
C LYS A 166 -0.70 -15.78 -11.93
N CYS A 167 -1.49 -15.53 -10.90
CA CYS A 167 -1.73 -14.19 -10.37
C CYS A 167 -1.20 -14.04 -8.95
N SER A 168 -0.65 -12.86 -8.65
CA SER A 168 -0.34 -12.43 -7.28
C SER A 168 -0.98 -11.07 -7.06
N MET A 169 -1.88 -11.00 -6.08
CA MET A 169 -2.71 -9.82 -5.82
C MET A 169 -2.41 -9.25 -4.44
N GLU A 170 -1.95 -7.99 -4.43
CA GLU A 170 -1.86 -7.15 -3.24
C GLU A 170 -2.99 -6.12 -3.33
N LEU A 171 -3.88 -6.13 -2.37
CA LEU A 171 -5.16 -5.44 -2.46
C LEU A 171 -5.30 -4.36 -1.38
N GLY A 172 -6.48 -3.78 -1.25
CA GLY A 172 -6.79 -2.81 -0.20
C GLY A 172 -6.79 -3.42 1.20
N GLY A 173 -6.77 -2.58 2.20
CA GLY A 173 -6.80 -2.93 3.60
C GLY A 173 -7.72 -2.02 4.40
N ASN A 174 -8.08 -2.45 5.61
CA ASN A 174 -8.82 -1.65 6.59
C ASN A 174 -8.40 -2.09 8.00
N ALA A 175 -7.09 -1.97 8.28
CA ALA A 175 -6.46 -2.58 9.44
C ALA A 175 -7.09 -2.10 10.77
N PRO A 176 -7.37 -3.01 11.71
CA PRO A 176 -7.63 -2.64 13.09
C PRO A 176 -6.30 -2.28 13.79
N PHE A 177 -6.37 -1.29 14.67
CA PHE A 177 -5.35 -0.96 15.66
C PHE A 177 -6.04 -0.98 17.02
N ILE A 178 -5.62 -1.86 17.93
CA ILE A 178 -6.33 -2.15 19.19
C ILE A 178 -5.49 -1.68 20.36
N VAL A 179 -6.05 -0.83 21.22
CA VAL A 179 -5.43 -0.33 22.45
C VAL A 179 -6.22 -0.85 23.64
N PHE A 180 -5.60 -1.72 24.43
CA PHE A 180 -6.17 -2.27 25.67
C PHE A 180 -5.86 -1.37 26.89
N ASP A 181 -6.57 -1.59 28.00
CA ASP A 181 -6.45 -0.79 29.22
C ASP A 181 -5.04 -0.87 29.86
N ASP A 182 -4.29 -1.94 29.62
CA ASP A 182 -2.94 -2.17 30.11
C ASP A 182 -1.83 -1.68 29.17
N ALA A 183 -2.18 -1.06 28.02
CA ALA A 183 -1.23 -0.57 27.07
C ALA A 183 -0.42 0.62 27.61
N ASP A 184 0.86 0.71 27.23
CA ASP A 184 1.61 1.95 27.33
C ASP A 184 1.05 2.96 26.34
N LEU A 185 0.34 3.98 26.84
CA LEU A 185 -0.36 4.94 26.01
C LEU A 185 0.57 5.85 25.19
N ASP A 186 1.79 6.10 25.65
CA ASP A 186 2.74 6.91 24.88
C ASP A 186 3.25 6.11 23.67
N GLU A 187 3.61 4.84 23.85
CA GLU A 187 3.98 3.93 22.77
C GLU A 187 2.78 3.66 21.82
N ALA A 188 1.57 3.50 22.37
CA ALA A 188 0.37 3.32 21.57
C ALA A 188 0.08 4.54 20.66
N VAL A 189 0.29 5.76 21.17
CA VAL A 189 0.15 6.99 20.36
C VAL A 189 1.22 7.05 19.26
N ILE A 190 2.49 6.76 19.59
CA ILE A 190 3.58 6.70 18.61
C ILE A 190 3.25 5.68 17.51
N GLY A 191 2.80 4.49 17.89
CA GLY A 191 2.39 3.44 16.97
C GLY A 191 1.21 3.86 16.08
N ALA A 192 0.19 4.46 16.66
CA ALA A 192 -0.98 4.96 15.92
C ALA A 192 -0.60 6.05 14.91
N MET A 193 0.26 7.01 15.30
CA MET A 193 0.80 8.04 14.39
C MET A 193 1.52 7.40 13.21
N ALA A 194 2.45 6.49 13.46
CA ALA A 194 3.24 5.81 12.43
C ALA A 194 2.38 4.95 11.50
N CYS A 195 1.39 4.22 12.04
CA CYS A 195 0.51 3.36 11.26
C CYS A 195 -0.55 4.14 10.47
N LYS A 196 -0.99 5.31 10.97
CA LYS A 196 -2.09 6.04 10.35
C LYS A 196 -1.67 7.14 9.39
N PHE A 197 -0.66 7.94 9.74
CA PHE A 197 -0.38 9.17 9.01
C PHE A 197 0.76 9.07 8.00
N ARG A 198 1.53 7.96 7.96
CA ARG A 198 2.53 7.72 6.93
C ARG A 198 1.92 7.89 5.54
N ASN A 199 2.61 8.61 4.67
CA ASN A 199 2.15 8.91 3.31
C ASN A 199 0.76 9.56 3.27
N ASN A 200 0.48 10.41 4.26
CA ASN A 200 -0.82 11.08 4.40
C ASN A 200 -2.01 10.09 4.53
N GLY A 201 -1.80 8.95 5.17
CA GLY A 201 -2.80 7.89 5.29
C GLY A 201 -3.07 7.11 4.00
N GLN A 202 -2.30 7.32 2.93
CA GLN A 202 -2.47 6.70 1.62
C GLN A 202 -1.68 5.40 1.51
N THR A 203 -1.87 4.51 2.48
CA THR A 203 -1.22 3.18 2.53
C THR A 203 -2.24 2.08 2.77
N CYS A 204 -2.07 0.94 2.09
CA CYS A 204 -2.96 -0.22 2.25
C CYS A 204 -2.90 -0.89 3.63
N VAL A 205 -1.82 -0.63 4.38
CA VAL A 205 -1.63 -1.12 5.76
C VAL A 205 -2.00 -0.08 6.81
N CYS A 206 -2.66 1.03 6.43
CA CYS A 206 -3.10 2.04 7.38
C CYS A 206 -4.03 1.47 8.44
N ALA A 207 -3.82 1.89 9.69
CA ALA A 207 -4.76 1.71 10.78
C ALA A 207 -6.01 2.57 10.55
N ASN A 208 -6.98 2.05 9.81
CA ASN A 208 -8.22 2.76 9.49
C ASN A 208 -9.34 2.54 10.51
N ARG A 209 -9.16 1.60 11.46
CA ARG A 209 -10.11 1.32 12.53
C ARG A 209 -9.34 1.24 13.85
N ILE A 210 -9.31 2.35 14.59
CA ILE A 210 -8.59 2.44 15.86
C ILE A 210 -9.56 2.13 17.00
N TYR A 211 -9.46 0.95 17.56
CA TYR A 211 -10.26 0.47 18.68
C TYR A 211 -9.54 0.77 19.99
N VAL A 212 -10.21 1.47 20.91
CA VAL A 212 -9.63 1.85 22.20
C VAL A 212 -10.55 1.37 23.32
N GLN A 213 -10.00 0.64 24.29
CA GLN A 213 -10.76 0.14 25.42
C GLN A 213 -11.27 1.27 26.29
N ALA A 214 -12.44 1.10 26.86
CA ALA A 214 -13.20 2.16 27.53
C ALA A 214 -12.43 2.86 28.66
N GLY A 215 -11.64 2.10 29.43
CA GLY A 215 -10.88 2.63 30.56
C GLY A 215 -9.80 3.65 30.17
N VAL A 216 -9.24 3.54 28.96
CA VAL A 216 -8.17 4.44 28.47
C VAL A 216 -8.60 5.32 27.30
N TYR A 217 -9.85 5.23 26.85
CA TYR A 217 -10.34 5.90 25.64
C TYR A 217 -10.13 7.42 25.68
N GLU A 218 -10.50 8.07 26.76
CA GLU A 218 -10.41 9.53 26.87
C GLU A 218 -8.95 10.00 26.95
N GLU A 219 -8.11 9.31 27.71
CA GLU A 219 -6.70 9.69 27.86
C GLU A 219 -5.91 9.41 26.55
N PHE A 220 -6.14 8.27 25.90
CA PHE A 220 -5.56 7.99 24.58
C PHE A 220 -5.99 9.04 23.57
N THR A 221 -7.29 9.35 23.47
CA THR A 221 -7.82 10.35 22.55
C THR A 221 -7.15 11.70 22.78
N LYS A 222 -6.98 12.13 24.03
CA LYS A 222 -6.34 13.39 24.37
C LYS A 222 -4.87 13.43 23.93
N ARG A 223 -4.07 12.40 24.23
CA ARG A 223 -2.66 12.33 23.83
C ARG A 223 -2.52 12.25 22.31
N PHE A 224 -3.32 11.41 21.68
CA PHE A 224 -3.33 11.26 20.22
C PHE A 224 -3.70 12.57 19.50
N LYS A 225 -4.69 13.30 20.02
CA LYS A 225 -5.06 14.62 19.51
C LYS A 225 -3.88 15.60 19.56
N VAL A 226 -3.17 15.69 20.67
CA VAL A 226 -1.99 16.56 20.81
C VAL A 226 -0.91 16.20 19.76
N ALA A 227 -0.66 14.91 19.56
CA ALA A 227 0.32 14.46 18.56
C ALA A 227 -0.11 14.80 17.12
N VAL A 228 -1.39 14.62 16.81
CA VAL A 228 -1.94 14.93 15.48
C VAL A 228 -1.96 16.44 15.19
N GLU A 229 -2.30 17.27 16.18
CA GLU A 229 -2.29 18.73 16.04
C GLU A 229 -0.88 19.32 15.89
N ALA A 230 0.16 18.59 16.30
CA ALA A 230 1.55 18.99 16.11
C ALA A 230 2.06 18.74 14.69
N MET A 231 1.36 17.95 13.87
CA MET A 231 1.77 17.62 12.49
C MET A 231 1.69 18.85 11.57
N LYS A 232 2.71 19.01 10.74
CA LYS A 232 2.80 20.08 9.74
C LYS A 232 2.30 19.56 8.39
N VAL A 233 1.23 20.17 7.90
CA VAL A 233 0.73 19.94 6.53
C VAL A 233 1.44 20.91 5.58
N GLY A 234 1.96 20.45 4.46
CA GLY A 234 2.64 21.33 3.52
C GLY A 234 3.32 20.63 2.35
N ASP A 235 4.12 21.40 1.63
CA ASP A 235 4.94 20.88 0.54
C ASP A 235 5.97 19.86 1.05
N GLY A 236 6.05 18.70 0.40
CA GLY A 236 6.98 17.64 0.78
C GLY A 236 8.45 18.02 0.73
N PHE A 237 8.82 19.06 -0.01
CA PHE A 237 10.18 19.62 -0.03
C PHE A 237 10.46 20.61 1.10
N ALA A 238 9.41 21.13 1.75
CA ALA A 238 9.53 22.14 2.80
C ALA A 238 9.60 21.56 4.24
N GLY A 239 9.83 20.25 4.38
CA GLY A 239 9.93 19.59 5.69
C GLY A 239 8.59 19.43 6.38
N ALA A 240 7.51 19.30 5.62
CA ALA A 240 6.20 18.92 6.13
C ALA A 240 6.16 17.44 6.56
N ASP A 241 5.26 17.13 7.50
CA ASP A 241 4.98 15.75 7.92
C ASP A 241 3.93 15.09 7.01
N LEU A 242 3.00 15.89 6.47
CA LEU A 242 1.95 15.45 5.57
C LEU A 242 1.94 16.28 4.28
N GLY A 243 1.99 15.61 3.16
CA GLY A 243 1.81 16.17 1.83
C GLY A 243 0.34 16.27 1.41
N PRO A 244 0.05 16.58 0.12
CA PRO A 244 -1.31 16.56 -0.42
C PRO A 244 -1.83 15.13 -0.60
N LEU A 245 -3.14 14.97 -0.70
CA LEU A 245 -3.75 13.78 -1.27
C LEU A 245 -3.48 13.75 -2.79
N ILE A 246 -3.41 12.55 -3.34
CA ILE A 246 -3.00 12.35 -4.75
C ILE A 246 -3.93 13.03 -5.76
N SER A 247 -5.19 13.22 -5.44
CA SER A 247 -6.19 13.73 -6.39
C SER A 247 -7.42 14.31 -5.70
N LYS A 248 -8.20 15.11 -6.44
CA LYS A 248 -9.50 15.60 -5.97
C LYS A 248 -10.50 14.48 -5.63
N PRO A 249 -10.62 13.39 -6.42
CA PRO A 249 -11.46 12.26 -6.00
C PRO A 249 -11.02 11.61 -4.68
N ALA A 250 -9.72 11.58 -4.37
CA ALA A 250 -9.24 11.08 -3.08
C ALA A 250 -9.65 12.01 -1.93
N LEU A 251 -9.57 13.33 -2.15
CA LEU A 251 -10.04 14.31 -1.18
C LEU A 251 -11.54 14.18 -0.95
N ALA A 252 -12.35 14.15 -2.00
CA ALA A 252 -13.81 13.99 -1.90
C ALA A 252 -14.20 12.72 -1.13
N LYS A 253 -13.48 11.60 -1.33
CA LYS A 253 -13.73 10.38 -0.58
C LYS A 253 -13.50 10.56 0.93
N VAL A 254 -12.48 11.30 1.34
CA VAL A 254 -12.24 11.61 2.76
C VAL A 254 -13.37 12.45 3.32
N GLU A 255 -13.82 13.49 2.57
CA GLU A 255 -14.95 14.32 2.95
C GLU A 255 -16.25 13.51 3.08
N ASP A 256 -16.55 12.62 2.13
CA ASP A 256 -17.73 11.75 2.14
C ASP A 256 -17.74 10.83 3.36
N HIS A 257 -16.60 10.22 3.70
CA HIS A 257 -16.49 9.37 4.88
C HIS A 257 -16.68 10.14 6.19
N ILE A 258 -16.16 11.36 6.27
CA ILE A 258 -16.36 12.24 7.44
C ILE A 258 -17.84 12.64 7.52
N ALA A 259 -18.45 13.06 6.41
CA ALA A 259 -19.85 13.46 6.38
C ALA A 259 -20.80 12.31 6.79
N ASP A 260 -20.55 11.08 6.31
CA ASP A 260 -21.30 9.90 6.74
C ASP A 260 -21.17 9.69 8.26
N ALA A 261 -19.96 9.72 8.78
CA ALA A 261 -19.71 9.50 10.21
C ALA A 261 -20.42 10.57 11.08
N LEU A 262 -20.32 11.85 10.70
CA LEU A 262 -20.99 12.95 11.40
C LEU A 262 -22.50 12.82 11.37
N SER A 263 -23.08 12.41 10.23
CA SER A 263 -24.53 12.20 10.10
C SER A 263 -25.07 11.09 11.01
N LYS A 264 -24.18 10.20 11.46
CA LYS A 264 -24.47 9.06 12.35
C LYS A 264 -24.01 9.29 13.80
N GLY A 265 -23.61 10.52 14.14
CA GLY A 265 -23.33 10.92 15.52
C GLY A 265 -21.85 10.90 15.93
N ALA A 266 -20.90 10.65 15.02
CA ALA A 266 -19.49 10.87 15.30
C ALA A 266 -19.19 12.36 15.48
N VAL A 267 -18.07 12.66 16.14
CA VAL A 267 -17.63 14.02 16.43
C VAL A 267 -16.20 14.23 15.91
N VAL A 268 -15.95 15.37 15.28
CA VAL A 268 -14.58 15.77 14.90
C VAL A 268 -13.86 16.26 16.15
N ALA A 269 -12.84 15.51 16.59
CA ALA A 269 -12.00 15.92 17.71
C ALA A 269 -10.90 16.91 17.28
N THR A 270 -10.40 16.78 16.03
CA THR A 270 -9.49 17.74 15.38
C THR A 270 -9.52 17.54 13.86
N GLY A 271 -9.18 18.58 13.10
CA GLY A 271 -9.16 18.56 11.62
C GLY A 271 -10.57 18.57 11.00
N GLY A 272 -10.80 17.64 10.07
CA GLY A 272 -12.13 17.39 9.48
C GLY A 272 -12.47 18.24 8.26
N LYS A 273 -11.51 18.96 7.70
CA LYS A 273 -11.73 19.88 6.57
C LYS A 273 -10.51 19.96 5.65
N PRO A 274 -10.68 20.43 4.39
CA PRO A 274 -9.57 20.82 3.55
C PRO A 274 -8.67 21.84 4.24
N HIS A 275 -7.36 21.73 4.03
CA HIS A 275 -6.38 22.64 4.60
C HIS A 275 -6.34 23.98 3.83
N ASP A 276 -6.01 25.08 4.52
CA ASP A 276 -5.98 26.46 3.95
C ASP A 276 -4.96 26.64 2.80
N LEU A 277 -4.01 25.72 2.61
CA LEU A 277 -3.13 25.67 1.43
C LEU A 277 -3.90 25.40 0.13
N GLY A 278 -5.15 24.95 0.21
CA GLY A 278 -5.96 24.62 -0.96
C GLY A 278 -5.53 23.34 -1.68
N GLY A 279 -5.87 23.23 -2.97
CA GLY A 279 -5.53 22.06 -3.79
C GLY A 279 -6.15 20.78 -3.26
N THR A 280 -5.32 19.81 -2.91
CA THR A 280 -5.72 18.53 -2.32
C THR A 280 -5.13 18.31 -0.92
N PHE A 281 -4.68 19.38 -0.26
CA PHE A 281 -4.25 19.32 1.13
C PHE A 281 -5.45 19.18 2.06
N PHE A 282 -5.35 18.28 3.03
CA PHE A 282 -6.39 17.98 4.00
C PHE A 282 -5.81 17.96 5.41
N GLU A 283 -6.55 18.49 6.38
CA GLU A 283 -6.12 18.47 7.78
C GLU A 283 -6.08 17.04 8.34
N PRO A 284 -5.02 16.65 9.08
CA PRO A 284 -5.02 15.39 9.81
C PRO A 284 -6.20 15.39 10.79
N THR A 285 -6.99 14.33 10.75
CA THR A 285 -8.33 14.31 11.34
C THR A 285 -8.48 13.16 12.32
N ILE A 286 -9.08 13.42 13.47
CA ILE A 286 -9.55 12.42 14.42
C ILE A 286 -11.06 12.51 14.54
N LEU A 287 -11.74 11.38 14.37
CA LEU A 287 -13.16 11.20 14.66
C LEU A 287 -13.34 10.38 15.93
N THR A 288 -14.21 10.82 16.84
CA THR A 288 -14.60 10.10 18.06
C THR A 288 -16.07 9.69 18.00
N GLY A 289 -16.48 8.74 18.85
CA GLY A 289 -17.86 8.23 18.84
C GLY A 289 -18.21 7.46 17.57
N VAL A 290 -17.21 6.88 16.92
CA VAL A 290 -17.41 6.11 15.68
C VAL A 290 -17.99 4.75 16.00
N THR A 291 -18.95 4.28 15.18
CA THR A 291 -19.67 3.02 15.33
C THR A 291 -19.56 2.13 14.10
N GLN A 292 -19.92 0.84 14.23
CA GLN A 292 -19.76 -0.16 13.18
C GLN A 292 -20.68 0.01 11.97
N ASP A 293 -21.72 0.83 12.06
CA ASP A 293 -22.65 1.16 10.96
C ASP A 293 -22.18 2.32 10.09
N MET A 294 -21.09 2.98 10.47
CA MET A 294 -20.48 4.07 9.70
C MET A 294 -19.61 3.51 8.55
N THR A 295 -19.57 4.22 7.43
CA THR A 295 -18.82 3.80 6.22
C THR A 295 -17.34 3.52 6.51
N VAL A 296 -16.73 4.29 7.39
CA VAL A 296 -15.32 4.14 7.80
C VAL A 296 -15.00 2.79 8.46
N SER A 297 -16.00 2.09 8.99
CA SER A 297 -15.82 0.73 9.56
C SER A 297 -15.67 -0.34 8.48
N LYS A 298 -16.24 -0.12 7.30
CA LYS A 298 -16.36 -1.11 6.21
C LYS A 298 -15.50 -0.80 4.99
N GLU A 299 -15.19 0.48 4.75
CA GLU A 299 -14.46 0.92 3.58
C GLU A 299 -13.11 1.53 3.95
N GLU A 300 -12.09 1.21 3.15
CA GLU A 300 -10.77 1.82 3.23
C GLU A 300 -10.85 3.31 2.89
N THR A 301 -10.51 4.21 3.82
CA THR A 301 -10.54 5.67 3.59
C THR A 301 -9.41 6.13 2.66
N PHE A 302 -8.20 5.64 2.88
CA PHE A 302 -6.99 5.99 2.13
C PHE A 302 -6.63 7.48 2.20
N GLY A 303 -6.69 8.05 3.40
CA GLY A 303 -6.45 9.46 3.68
C GLY A 303 -6.16 9.72 5.16
N PRO A 304 -5.89 10.98 5.55
CA PRO A 304 -5.39 11.35 6.89
C PRO A 304 -6.51 11.46 7.94
N MET A 305 -7.38 10.46 8.02
CA MET A 305 -8.51 10.44 8.96
C MET A 305 -8.45 9.19 9.82
N ALA A 306 -8.39 9.37 11.13
CA ALA A 306 -8.30 8.37 12.19
C ALA A 306 -9.62 8.24 12.95
N PRO A 307 -10.47 7.24 12.65
CA PRO A 307 -11.70 7.00 13.39
C PRO A 307 -11.42 6.18 14.65
N LEU A 308 -11.86 6.68 15.81
CA LEU A 308 -11.73 6.03 17.11
C LEU A 308 -13.03 5.33 17.52
N PHE A 309 -12.94 4.01 17.68
CA PHE A 309 -14.02 3.15 18.14
C PHE A 309 -13.80 2.80 19.61
N LYS A 310 -14.83 2.94 20.45
CA LYS A 310 -14.78 2.53 21.84
C LYS A 310 -15.24 1.07 21.97
N PHE A 311 -14.54 0.27 22.78
CA PHE A 311 -14.99 -1.08 23.15
C PHE A 311 -14.87 -1.32 24.65
N GLU A 312 -15.65 -2.28 25.17
CA GLU A 312 -15.67 -2.60 26.59
C GLU A 312 -14.86 -3.89 26.90
N ASN A 313 -15.08 -4.94 26.14
CA ASN A 313 -14.47 -6.23 26.40
C ASN A 313 -13.74 -6.82 25.18
N VAL A 314 -12.86 -7.80 25.44
CA VAL A 314 -11.97 -8.39 24.44
C VAL A 314 -12.75 -9.12 23.35
N ASP A 315 -13.81 -9.85 23.68
CA ASP A 315 -14.57 -10.63 22.71
C ASP A 315 -15.27 -9.73 21.70
N ASP A 316 -15.78 -8.57 22.14
CA ASP A 316 -16.41 -7.58 21.26
C ASP A 316 -15.41 -6.99 20.28
N VAL A 317 -14.21 -6.58 20.72
CA VAL A 317 -13.22 -6.00 19.83
C VAL A 317 -12.68 -7.03 18.84
N ILE A 318 -12.53 -8.28 19.22
CA ILE A 318 -12.16 -9.36 18.30
C ILE A 318 -13.22 -9.53 17.22
N ALA A 319 -14.51 -9.54 17.60
CA ALA A 319 -15.62 -9.64 16.64
C ALA A 319 -15.64 -8.42 15.69
N MET A 320 -15.53 -7.20 16.21
CA MET A 320 -15.50 -5.97 15.43
C MET A 320 -14.28 -5.90 14.49
N ALA A 321 -13.09 -6.29 14.97
CA ALA A 321 -11.87 -6.29 14.18
C ALA A 321 -11.94 -7.25 12.99
N ASN A 322 -12.60 -8.40 13.16
CA ASN A 322 -12.78 -9.42 12.12
C ASN A 322 -13.98 -9.17 11.19
N ASP A 323 -14.87 -8.22 11.50
CA ASP A 323 -16.03 -7.88 10.67
C ASP A 323 -15.62 -7.00 9.46
N THR A 324 -14.84 -7.60 8.56
CA THR A 324 -14.28 -6.96 7.37
C THR A 324 -13.99 -7.97 6.28
N ILE A 325 -13.97 -7.49 5.02
CA ILE A 325 -13.50 -8.28 3.86
C ILE A 325 -11.98 -8.21 3.67
N PHE A 326 -11.29 -7.38 4.44
CA PHE A 326 -9.84 -7.16 4.35
C PHE A 326 -9.09 -8.01 5.36
N GLY A 327 -7.82 -8.32 5.08
CA GLY A 327 -6.99 -9.16 5.93
C GLY A 327 -5.49 -8.90 5.79
N LEU A 328 -5.09 -7.69 5.41
CA LEU A 328 -3.71 -7.36 5.06
C LEU A 328 -2.82 -7.06 6.28
N ALA A 329 -3.34 -6.32 7.25
CA ALA A 329 -2.60 -5.91 8.45
C ALA A 329 -3.52 -5.79 9.67
N ALA A 330 -2.96 -5.93 10.85
CA ALA A 330 -3.56 -5.67 12.15
C ALA A 330 -2.48 -5.27 13.15
N TYR A 331 -2.85 -4.46 14.14
CA TYR A 331 -1.95 -3.92 15.15
C TYR A 331 -2.59 -4.02 16.54
N PHE A 332 -1.79 -4.36 17.56
CA PHE A 332 -2.21 -4.39 18.96
C PHE A 332 -1.00 -4.24 19.90
#